data_ea2c5c3861066154f7fe6703c09c7f48
#
_entry.id   ea2c5c3861066154f7fe6703c09c7f48
#
_cell.length_a   1.000
_cell.length_b   1.000
_cell.length_c   1.000
_cell.angle_alpha   90.00
_cell.angle_beta   90.00
_cell.angle_gamma   90.00
#
_symmetry.space_group_name_H-M   'P 1'
#
loop_
_entity.id
_entity.type
_entity.pdbx_description
1 polymer ?
#
loop_
_entity_poly.entity_id
_entity_poly.type
_entity_poly.pdbx_seq_one_letter_code
_entity_poly.pdbx_strand_id
1 'polypeptide(L)'
;MFVSCPQRVRMGLAVALSVLAAACAKTEEKKPVLPTKPKNSVELRVIKKANGHPGALALPTTRPVEDYDNASSTTVLTWRFKHKATTIVFDPPPSPSIPRIPPPDCTKTAKQCTVTLPAGLAPSDGVFLYKYTVTGKTDTDEDIDGDPFIEIDR
;
A
#
# COMPACT_ATOMS: atom_id res chain seq x y z
N MET A 1 29.17 -19.94 7.40
CA MET A 1 30.36 -19.36 8.05
C MET A 1 30.35 -19.84 9.49
N PHE A 2 31.23 -20.77 9.81
CA PHE A 2 31.39 -21.31 11.16
C PHE A 2 32.37 -20.45 11.93
N VAL A 3 31.94 -19.89 13.04
CA VAL A 3 32.83 -19.19 13.98
C VAL A 3 33.28 -20.21 15.00
N SER A 4 34.52 -20.59 14.88
CA SER A 4 35.20 -21.51 15.80
C SER A 4 35.67 -20.76 17.04
N CYS A 5 35.35 -21.31 18.23
CA CYS A 5 35.79 -20.80 19.47
C CYS A 5 37.06 -21.58 19.87
N PRO A 6 38.23 -20.96 20.16
CA PRO A 6 39.42 -21.69 20.54
C PRO A 6 39.42 -21.99 22.02
N GLN A 7 39.56 -23.28 22.32
CA GLN A 7 39.79 -23.84 23.63
C GLN A 7 41.27 -23.67 24.01
N ARG A 8 41.60 -22.98 25.08
CA ARG A 8 42.90 -23.05 25.72
C ARG A 8 42.76 -23.56 27.12
N VAL A 9 43.25 -24.77 27.32
CA VAL A 9 43.53 -25.37 28.61
C VAL A 9 44.89 -24.85 29.11
N ARG A 10 45.00 -24.36 30.33
CA ARG A 10 46.19 -24.48 31.20
C ARG A 10 45.80 -24.47 32.65
N MET A 11 46.37 -25.46 33.32
CA MET A 11 46.32 -25.75 34.75
C MET A 11 46.87 -24.63 35.65
N GLY A 12 46.34 -24.52 36.82
CA GLY A 12 47.11 -24.09 37.98
C GLY A 12 46.33 -23.30 39.03
N LEU A 13 46.08 -23.97 40.17
CA LEU A 13 45.92 -23.48 41.53
C LEU A 13 44.57 -22.81 41.91
N ALA A 14 43.98 -23.46 42.87
CA ALA A 14 42.74 -23.12 43.55
C ALA A 14 42.72 -21.73 44.17
N VAL A 15 41.58 -21.02 44.02
CA VAL A 15 40.92 -20.23 45.08
C VAL A 15 39.49 -19.89 44.58
N ALA A 16 38.51 -20.16 45.45
CA ALA A 16 37.15 -19.64 45.52
C ALA A 16 36.27 -19.67 44.24
N LEU A 17 35.30 -20.59 44.29
CA LEU A 17 34.12 -20.62 43.40
C LEU A 17 33.32 -19.32 43.55
N SER A 18 33.29 -18.54 42.48
CA SER A 18 32.17 -17.67 42.19
C SER A 18 31.69 -18.08 40.81
N VAL A 19 30.59 -18.82 40.77
CA VAL A 19 29.91 -19.23 39.53
C VAL A 19 29.26 -17.99 38.91
N LEU A 20 29.97 -17.32 38.02
CA LEU A 20 29.34 -16.40 37.09
C LEU A 20 28.76 -17.23 35.93
N ALA A 21 27.49 -17.56 36.03
CA ALA A 21 26.73 -18.04 34.91
C ALA A 21 26.62 -16.88 33.88
N ALA A 22 27.53 -16.86 32.91
CA ALA A 22 27.38 -16.01 31.73
C ALA A 22 26.19 -16.54 30.94
N ALA A 23 25.01 -15.96 31.19
CA ALA A 23 23.86 -16.16 30.35
C ALA A 23 24.20 -15.58 28.99
N CYS A 24 24.48 -16.46 28.00
CA CYS A 24 24.48 -16.08 26.60
C CYS A 24 23.04 -15.66 26.23
N ALA A 25 22.72 -14.39 26.41
CA ALA A 25 21.52 -13.82 25.88
C ALA A 25 21.63 -13.92 24.34
N LYS A 26 20.90 -14.89 23.77
CA LYS A 26 20.63 -14.88 22.32
C LYS A 26 19.91 -13.61 22.02
N THR A 27 20.61 -12.62 21.47
CA THR A 27 20.00 -11.46 20.85
C THR A 27 19.28 -11.99 19.62
N GLU A 28 17.97 -12.20 19.73
CA GLU A 28 17.14 -12.45 18.58
C GLU A 28 17.25 -11.21 17.67
N GLU A 29 17.96 -11.36 16.59
CA GLU A 29 18.05 -10.37 15.52
C GLU A 29 16.65 -10.19 14.96
N LYS A 30 15.98 -9.11 15.40
CA LYS A 30 14.64 -8.78 14.97
C LYS A 30 14.68 -8.57 13.45
N LYS A 31 14.23 -9.58 12.69
CA LYS A 31 14.12 -9.48 11.24
C LYS A 31 13.44 -8.15 10.90
N PRO A 32 14.01 -7.34 9.98
CA PRO A 32 13.38 -6.11 9.56
C PRO A 32 11.99 -6.44 9.01
N VAL A 33 10.97 -5.94 9.68
CA VAL A 33 9.59 -6.06 9.21
C VAL A 33 9.49 -5.21 7.96
N LEU A 34 9.48 -5.84 6.81
CA LEU A 34 9.22 -5.14 5.55
C LEU A 34 7.86 -4.44 5.68
N PRO A 35 7.76 -3.16 5.28
CA PRO A 35 6.50 -2.45 5.35
C PRO A 35 5.46 -3.21 4.52
N THR A 36 4.44 -3.72 5.18
CA THR A 36 3.34 -4.42 4.53
C THR A 36 2.63 -3.47 3.57
N LYS A 37 2.36 -3.97 2.36
CA LYS A 37 1.57 -3.21 1.39
C LYS A 37 0.20 -2.91 2.03
N PRO A 38 -0.30 -1.65 2.00
CA PRO A 38 -1.63 -1.37 2.52
C PRO A 38 -2.68 -2.28 1.87
N LYS A 39 -3.62 -2.75 2.67
CA LYS A 39 -4.82 -3.41 2.18
C LYS A 39 -5.46 -2.55 1.11
N ASN A 40 -6.26 -2.76 0.32
CA ASN A 40 -6.88 -1.84 -0.66
C ASN A 40 -5.88 -0.86 -1.32
N SER A 41 -4.79 -1.38 -1.88
CA SER A 41 -3.82 -0.56 -2.59
C SER A 41 -3.81 -0.83 -4.09
N VAL A 42 -3.72 0.25 -4.87
CA VAL A 42 -3.59 0.25 -6.32
C VAL A 42 -2.21 0.76 -6.70
N GLU A 43 -1.51 0.06 -7.56
CA GLU A 43 -0.26 0.55 -8.13
C GLU A 43 -0.55 1.21 -9.49
N LEU A 44 -0.15 2.47 -9.63
CA LEU A 44 -0.25 3.18 -10.90
C LEU A 44 1.08 3.10 -11.63
N ARG A 45 1.05 2.61 -12.86
CA ARG A 45 2.22 2.53 -13.75
C ARG A 45 1.96 3.32 -15.02
N VAL A 46 2.99 3.95 -15.52
CA VAL A 46 2.96 4.54 -16.86
C VAL A 46 3.20 3.45 -17.89
N ILE A 47 2.31 3.39 -18.87
CA ILE A 47 2.41 2.50 -20.02
C ILE A 47 2.43 3.33 -21.31
N LYS A 48 2.95 2.77 -22.37
CA LYS A 48 2.86 3.36 -23.72
C LYS A 48 1.58 2.87 -24.36
N LYS A 49 0.66 3.79 -24.69
CA LYS A 49 -0.56 3.48 -25.44
C LYS A 49 -0.24 3.15 -26.89
N ALA A 50 -1.21 2.56 -27.60
CA ALA A 50 -1.06 2.19 -29.02
C ALA A 50 -0.75 3.40 -29.93
N ASN A 51 -1.22 4.59 -29.57
CA ASN A 51 -0.93 5.85 -30.26
C ASN A 51 0.45 6.45 -29.92
N GLY A 52 1.25 5.78 -29.10
CA GLY A 52 2.57 6.21 -28.67
C GLY A 52 2.62 7.15 -27.47
N HIS A 53 1.47 7.69 -27.02
CA HIS A 53 1.39 8.55 -25.84
C HIS A 53 1.47 7.74 -24.53
N PRO A 54 2.01 8.32 -23.45
CA PRO A 54 1.96 7.69 -22.15
C PRO A 54 0.52 7.64 -21.62
N GLY A 55 0.23 6.60 -20.87
CA GLY A 55 -1.04 6.43 -20.16
C GLY A 55 -0.85 5.86 -18.78
N ALA A 56 -1.80 6.08 -17.88
CA ALA A 56 -1.82 5.46 -16.57
C ALA A 56 -2.51 4.10 -16.63
N LEU A 57 -1.85 3.09 -16.10
CA LEU A 57 -2.43 1.76 -15.86
C LEU A 57 -2.50 1.52 -14.35
N ALA A 58 -3.69 1.30 -13.85
CA ALA A 58 -3.89 0.81 -12.48
C ALA A 58 -3.69 -0.70 -12.43
N LEU A 59 -3.04 -1.18 -11.37
CA LEU A 59 -2.86 -2.60 -11.11
C LEU A 59 -3.38 -2.96 -9.71
N PRO A 60 -4.46 -3.71 -9.64
CA PRO A 60 -5.30 -4.21 -10.75
C PRO A 60 -6.11 -3.11 -11.43
N THR A 61 -6.51 -3.31 -12.68
CA THR A 61 -7.32 -2.35 -13.47
C THR A 61 -8.69 -2.13 -12.84
N THR A 62 -9.28 -3.20 -12.31
CA THR A 62 -10.43 -3.16 -11.42
C THR A 62 -9.95 -3.63 -10.05
N ARG A 63 -10.08 -2.82 -9.03
CA ARG A 63 -9.65 -3.15 -7.67
C ARG A 63 -10.86 -3.50 -6.82
N PRO A 64 -11.03 -4.77 -6.41
CA PRO A 64 -11.97 -5.12 -5.35
C PRO A 64 -11.56 -4.46 -4.03
N VAL A 65 -12.51 -3.82 -3.37
CA VAL A 65 -12.30 -3.19 -2.06
C VAL A 65 -12.68 -4.21 -1.00
N GLU A 66 -11.70 -4.58 -0.19
CA GLU A 66 -11.87 -5.55 0.89
C GLU A 66 -12.28 -4.86 2.19
N ASP A 67 -13.08 -5.55 3.01
CA ASP A 67 -13.58 -5.08 4.32
C ASP A 67 -14.29 -3.72 4.24
N TYR A 68 -15.03 -3.48 3.19
CA TYR A 68 -15.89 -2.31 3.12
C TYR A 68 -17.12 -2.52 4.00
N ASP A 69 -17.35 -1.57 4.92
CA ASP A 69 -18.57 -1.55 5.73
C ASP A 69 -19.50 -0.46 5.19
N ASN A 70 -20.66 -0.90 4.68
CA ASN A 70 -21.64 -0.01 4.07
C ASN A 70 -22.36 0.89 5.09
N ALA A 71 -22.39 0.51 6.36
CA ALA A 71 -23.06 1.26 7.42
C ALA A 71 -22.15 2.36 8.01
N SER A 72 -20.83 2.09 8.13
CA SER A 72 -19.89 3.03 8.74
C SER A 72 -18.50 2.80 8.21
N SER A 73 -18.19 3.27 7.00
CA SER A 73 -16.90 2.94 6.40
C SER A 73 -15.73 3.73 6.99
N THR A 74 -14.71 3.00 7.42
CA THR A 74 -13.37 3.51 7.71
C THR A 74 -12.34 2.97 6.71
N THR A 75 -12.81 2.36 5.63
CA THR A 75 -11.97 1.73 4.62
C THR A 75 -11.17 2.77 3.87
N VAL A 76 -9.85 2.61 3.85
CA VAL A 76 -8.93 3.50 3.16
C VAL A 76 -8.44 2.85 1.88
N LEU A 77 -8.66 3.53 0.77
CA LEU A 77 -8.09 3.16 -0.53
C LEU A 77 -6.83 3.98 -0.77
N THR A 78 -5.77 3.32 -1.25
CA THR A 78 -4.46 3.92 -1.44
C THR A 78 -3.94 3.67 -2.84
N TRP A 79 -3.56 4.74 -3.54
CA TRP A 79 -2.81 4.66 -4.81
C TRP A 79 -1.34 4.93 -4.57
N ARG A 80 -0.50 4.16 -5.25
CA ARG A 80 0.95 4.34 -5.25
C ARG A 80 1.45 4.54 -6.67
N PHE A 81 2.33 5.50 -6.86
CA PHE A 81 2.90 5.82 -8.17
C PHE A 81 4.37 6.25 -8.05
N LYS A 82 5.11 6.12 -9.15
CA LYS A 82 6.54 6.47 -9.19
C LYS A 82 6.80 7.89 -9.69
N HIS A 83 5.82 8.50 -10.36
CA HIS A 83 5.95 9.76 -11.08
C HIS A 83 5.42 10.95 -10.28
N LYS A 84 5.57 12.18 -10.87
CA LYS A 84 5.13 13.43 -10.26
C LYS A 84 3.60 13.52 -10.18
N ALA A 85 3.17 14.67 -9.70
CA ALA A 85 1.81 15.06 -9.42
C ALA A 85 0.74 14.27 -10.19
N THR A 86 0.05 13.43 -9.46
CA THR A 86 -1.06 12.66 -10.01
C THR A 86 -2.35 13.19 -9.37
N THR A 87 -3.35 13.39 -10.20
CA THR A 87 -4.70 13.72 -9.76
C THR A 87 -5.61 12.52 -10.01
N ILE A 88 -6.45 12.21 -9.05
CA ILE A 88 -7.41 11.12 -9.13
C ILE A 88 -8.78 11.71 -8.85
N VAL A 89 -9.72 11.49 -9.77
CA VAL A 89 -11.09 12.01 -9.68
C VAL A 89 -12.07 10.89 -9.96
N PHE A 90 -12.97 10.64 -9.03
CA PHE A 90 -14.05 9.69 -9.25
C PHE A 90 -15.16 10.30 -10.11
N ASP A 91 -15.71 9.50 -10.98
CA ASP A 91 -16.91 9.86 -11.72
C ASP A 91 -18.09 10.06 -10.75
N PRO A 92 -19.06 10.89 -11.11
CA PRO A 92 -20.27 11.03 -10.31
C PRO A 92 -20.96 9.68 -10.11
N PRO A 93 -21.54 9.42 -8.94
CA PRO A 93 -22.30 8.21 -8.73
C PRO A 93 -23.52 8.17 -9.67
N PRO A 94 -23.98 6.99 -10.07
CA PRO A 94 -25.09 6.85 -11.02
C PRO A 94 -26.44 7.27 -10.44
N SER A 95 -26.53 7.42 -9.13
CA SER A 95 -27.75 7.87 -8.45
C SER A 95 -27.39 8.94 -7.41
N PRO A 96 -28.24 9.99 -7.26
CA PRO A 96 -28.04 11.01 -6.24
C PRO A 96 -28.18 10.48 -4.79
N SER A 97 -28.78 9.31 -4.61
CA SER A 97 -28.87 8.64 -3.30
C SER A 97 -27.57 7.98 -2.87
N ILE A 98 -26.65 7.77 -3.80
CA ILE A 98 -25.34 7.19 -3.49
C ILE A 98 -24.37 8.33 -3.16
N PRO A 99 -23.63 8.26 -2.04
CA PRO A 99 -22.70 9.32 -1.68
C PRO A 99 -21.55 9.41 -2.69
N ARG A 100 -21.05 10.63 -2.88
CA ARG A 100 -19.86 10.85 -3.71
C ARG A 100 -18.62 10.41 -2.96
N ILE A 101 -17.72 9.74 -3.65
CA ILE A 101 -16.37 9.51 -3.14
C ILE A 101 -15.61 10.84 -3.23
N PRO A 102 -15.07 11.35 -2.11
CA PRO A 102 -14.31 12.60 -2.13
C PRO A 102 -13.02 12.46 -2.94
N PRO A 103 -12.46 13.56 -3.43
CA PRO A 103 -11.16 13.53 -4.11
C PRO A 103 -10.10 12.96 -3.17
N PRO A 104 -9.27 12.04 -3.63
CA PRO A 104 -8.15 11.52 -2.84
C PRO A 104 -7.15 12.60 -2.46
N ASP A 105 -6.66 12.53 -1.24
CA ASP A 105 -5.59 13.40 -0.77
C ASP A 105 -4.23 12.88 -1.27
N CYS A 106 -3.63 13.63 -2.20
CA CYS A 106 -2.33 13.34 -2.79
C CYS A 106 -1.20 14.20 -2.22
N THR A 107 -1.47 15.01 -1.19
CA THR A 107 -0.52 16.01 -0.67
C THR A 107 0.32 15.50 0.49
N LYS A 108 -0.21 14.56 1.28
CA LYS A 108 0.43 14.10 2.53
C LYS A 108 1.69 13.30 2.34
N THR A 109 1.79 12.57 1.25
CA THR A 109 2.94 11.70 0.99
C THR A 109 3.32 11.77 -0.49
N ALA A 110 4.58 12.06 -0.78
CA ALA A 110 5.08 12.00 -2.14
C ALA A 110 4.82 10.60 -2.74
N LYS A 111 4.27 10.57 -3.95
CA LYS A 111 3.99 9.34 -4.71
C LYS A 111 2.88 8.45 -4.13
N GLN A 112 1.98 9.04 -3.35
CA GLN A 112 0.84 8.32 -2.82
C GLN A 112 -0.37 9.24 -2.69
N CYS A 113 -1.56 8.73 -3.07
CA CYS A 113 -2.84 9.34 -2.78
C CYS A 113 -3.67 8.41 -1.89
N THR A 114 -4.47 8.98 -1.01
CA THR A 114 -5.36 8.21 -0.14
C THR A 114 -6.75 8.83 -0.07
N VAL A 115 -7.76 7.98 0.07
CA VAL A 115 -9.13 8.41 0.36
C VAL A 115 -9.77 7.45 1.36
N THR A 116 -10.54 7.99 2.30
CA THR A 116 -11.45 7.18 3.10
C THR A 116 -12.77 7.08 2.34
N LEU A 117 -13.20 5.86 2.06
CA LEU A 117 -14.46 5.63 1.37
C LEU A 117 -15.63 5.95 2.30
N PRO A 118 -16.64 6.71 1.84
CA PRO A 118 -17.82 6.98 2.64
C PRO A 118 -18.66 5.72 2.84
N ALA A 119 -19.50 5.72 3.86
CA ALA A 119 -20.55 4.71 4.01
C ALA A 119 -21.61 4.84 2.91
N GLY A 120 -22.34 3.78 2.64
CA GLY A 120 -23.47 3.80 1.68
C GLY A 120 -23.06 3.72 0.21
N LEU A 121 -21.83 3.34 -0.12
CA LEU A 121 -21.39 3.18 -1.51
C LEU A 121 -21.91 1.89 -2.16
N ALA A 122 -22.05 0.82 -1.38
CA ALA A 122 -22.55 -0.44 -1.92
C ALA A 122 -24.09 -0.36 -2.12
N PRO A 123 -24.60 -0.73 -3.30
CA PRO A 123 -26.04 -0.85 -3.50
C PRO A 123 -26.62 -1.97 -2.64
N SER A 124 -27.96 -2.02 -2.57
CA SER A 124 -28.67 -3.10 -1.83
C SER A 124 -28.36 -4.49 -2.38
N ASP A 125 -28.06 -4.58 -3.67
CA ASP A 125 -27.88 -5.84 -4.38
C ASP A 125 -26.61 -5.80 -5.25
N GLY A 126 -25.64 -6.68 -4.94
CA GLY A 126 -24.52 -7.01 -5.81
C GLY A 126 -23.30 -6.06 -5.76
N VAL A 127 -22.52 -6.19 -6.80
CA VAL A 127 -21.23 -5.50 -7.00
C VAL A 127 -21.43 -4.19 -7.73
N PHE A 128 -20.75 -3.15 -7.30
CA PHE A 128 -20.78 -1.85 -7.96
C PHE A 128 -19.38 -1.40 -8.40
N LEU A 129 -19.28 -0.91 -9.65
CA LEU A 129 -18.04 -0.41 -10.24
C LEU A 129 -18.04 1.12 -10.24
N TYR A 130 -17.10 1.70 -9.51
CA TYR A 130 -16.84 3.14 -9.54
C TYR A 130 -15.66 3.42 -10.46
N LYS A 131 -15.93 4.10 -11.56
CA LYS A 131 -14.89 4.59 -12.44
C LYS A 131 -14.18 5.80 -11.83
N TYR A 132 -12.88 5.89 -12.06
CA TYR A 132 -12.13 7.08 -11.72
C TYR A 132 -11.11 7.40 -12.83
N THR A 133 -10.83 8.68 -13.00
CA THR A 133 -9.83 9.16 -13.95
C THR A 133 -8.55 9.46 -13.21
N VAL A 134 -7.45 9.00 -13.75
CA VAL A 134 -6.10 9.34 -13.31
C VAL A 134 -5.48 10.27 -14.33
N THR A 135 -5.03 11.44 -13.88
CA THR A 135 -4.25 12.38 -14.71
C THR A 135 -2.96 12.74 -14.00
N GLY A 136 -1.92 13.07 -14.75
CA GLY A 136 -0.63 13.43 -14.18
C GLY A 136 0.41 13.71 -15.23
N LYS A 137 1.68 13.75 -14.77
CA LYS A 137 2.85 13.99 -15.62
C LYS A 137 3.89 12.91 -15.41
N THR A 138 4.55 12.51 -16.49
CA THR A 138 5.78 11.69 -16.43
C THR A 138 6.94 12.53 -15.88
N ASP A 139 8.06 11.88 -15.63
CA ASP A 139 9.30 12.59 -15.25
C ASP A 139 9.84 13.44 -16.39
N THR A 140 9.43 13.18 -17.64
CA THR A 140 9.71 13.96 -18.85
C THR A 140 8.63 14.98 -19.18
N ASP A 141 7.73 15.27 -18.25
CA ASP A 141 6.65 16.25 -18.33
C ASP A 141 5.54 15.95 -19.40
N GLU A 142 5.49 14.71 -19.87
CA GLU A 142 4.43 14.26 -20.76
C GLU A 142 3.15 13.96 -19.98
N ASP A 143 2.00 14.33 -20.51
CA ASP A 143 0.70 14.05 -19.89
C ASP A 143 0.39 12.56 -19.88
N ILE A 144 -0.11 12.09 -18.74
CA ILE A 144 -0.63 10.72 -18.58
C ILE A 144 -2.09 10.76 -18.19
N ASP A 145 -2.87 9.81 -18.71
CA ASP A 145 -4.28 9.63 -18.38
C ASP A 145 -4.65 8.15 -18.34
N GLY A 146 -5.69 7.82 -17.58
CA GLY A 146 -6.24 6.47 -17.48
C GLY A 146 -7.56 6.44 -16.74
N ASP A 147 -8.39 5.46 -17.04
CA ASP A 147 -9.77 5.32 -16.55
C ASP A 147 -10.00 3.94 -15.90
N PRO A 148 -9.39 3.66 -14.75
CA PRO A 148 -9.60 2.41 -14.03
C PRO A 148 -10.88 2.42 -13.18
N PHE A 149 -11.12 1.28 -12.48
CA PHE A 149 -12.28 1.07 -11.63
C PHE A 149 -11.88 0.60 -10.23
N ILE A 150 -12.72 0.93 -9.24
CA ILE A 150 -12.82 0.17 -8.00
C ILE A 150 -14.13 -0.60 -8.00
N GLU A 151 -14.11 -1.76 -7.38
CA GLU A 151 -15.25 -2.64 -7.21
C GLU A 151 -15.60 -2.68 -5.73
N ILE A 152 -16.85 -2.35 -5.41
CA ILE A 152 -17.37 -2.38 -4.05
C ILE A 152 -18.47 -3.43 -4.01
N ASP A 153 -18.23 -4.45 -3.22
CA ASP A 153 -19.15 -5.52 -2.91
C ASP A 153 -19.72 -5.30 -1.51
N ARG A 154 -20.91 -5.81 -1.30
CA ARG A 154 -21.62 -5.73 -0.02
C ARG A 154 -21.44 -7.00 0.79
#